data_de939ccad69c9c92d78641aad102cbd3
#
_entry.id   de939ccad69c9c92d78641aad102cbd3
#
_cell.length_a   1.000
_cell.length_b   1.000
_cell.length_c   1.000
_cell.angle_alpha   90.00
_cell.angle_beta   90.00
_cell.angle_gamma   90.00
#
_symmetry.space_group_name_H-M   'P 1'
#
loop_
_entity.id
_entity.type
_entity.pdbx_description
1 polymer ?
#
loop_
_entity_poly.entity_id
_entity_poly.type
_entity_poly.pdbx_seq_one_letter_code
_entity_poly.pdbx_strand_id
1 'polypeptide(L)'
;MIKKIIFLIVTLAILTLYSSKDIASAQAAATVPVNVTVNGSLVITDASNDSMAGTNPNINVNLSVTPDLGAAIVTGQANFRIRTNRAAWRLTAQRTTSNAGGTGLADTDVTLSVAKSAGSTGNASAGALVAPFTAATTLNSIPTATSADVISGTAKTSSAKDGTNTNNYFQVNTTYGVAPDFFYTPGTYSTTITYNLVSP
;
A
#
# COMPACT_ATOMS: atom_id res chain seq x y z
N MET A 1 87.86 31.98 24.60
CA MET A 1 86.85 30.95 24.88
C MET A 1 85.44 31.53 24.87
N ILE A 2 85.15 32.59 25.54
CA ILE A 2 83.80 33.21 25.74
C ILE A 2 83.15 33.57 24.39
N LYS A 3 83.84 34.15 23.42
CA LYS A 3 83.27 34.52 22.10
C LYS A 3 82.69 33.34 21.33
N LYS A 4 83.35 32.14 21.40
CA LYS A 4 82.87 30.92 20.74
C LYS A 4 81.57 30.34 21.39
N ILE A 5 81.47 30.49 22.72
CA ILE A 5 80.31 30.04 23.48
C ILE A 5 79.11 30.92 23.16
N ILE A 6 79.28 32.24 23.08
CA ILE A 6 78.19 33.18 22.74
C ILE A 6 77.68 32.92 21.33
N PHE A 7 78.56 32.63 20.35
CA PHE A 7 78.13 32.33 19.00
C PHE A 7 77.38 31.01 18.89
N LEU A 8 77.76 29.99 19.70
CA LEU A 8 77.05 28.71 19.75
C LEU A 8 75.70 28.86 20.36
N ILE A 9 75.54 29.69 21.40
CA ILE A 9 74.20 29.93 22.07
C ILE A 9 73.28 30.70 21.12
N VAL A 10 73.77 31.70 20.39
CA VAL A 10 72.97 32.49 19.44
C VAL A 10 72.55 31.63 18.23
N THR A 11 73.39 30.75 17.74
CA THR A 11 73.06 29.84 16.63
C THR A 11 72.05 28.81 17.10
N LEU A 12 72.09 28.29 18.33
CA LEU A 12 71.13 27.35 18.87
C LEU A 12 69.79 28.01 19.11
N ALA A 13 69.75 29.26 19.61
CA ALA A 13 68.54 30.03 19.78
C ALA A 13 67.84 30.38 18.46
N ILE A 14 68.57 30.68 17.44
CA ILE A 14 68.08 30.92 16.08
C ILE A 14 67.50 29.62 15.50
N LEU A 15 68.13 28.47 15.72
CA LEU A 15 67.66 27.18 15.23
C LEU A 15 66.37 26.73 15.91
N THR A 16 66.18 27.05 17.22
CA THR A 16 64.92 26.76 17.93
C THR A 16 63.78 27.68 17.53
N LEU A 17 64.06 28.90 17.10
CA LEU A 17 63.09 29.85 16.58
C LEU A 17 62.60 29.46 15.18
N TYR A 18 63.37 28.69 14.40
CA TYR A 18 62.98 28.22 13.09
C TYR A 18 62.28 26.87 13.14
N SER A 19 62.35 26.12 14.25
CA SER A 19 61.73 24.80 14.37
C SER A 19 60.27 24.84 14.90
N SER A 20 59.79 25.99 15.32
CA SER A 20 58.38 26.17 15.74
C SER A 20 57.56 26.88 14.66
N LYS A 21 57.73 26.51 13.39
CA LYS A 21 56.64 26.71 12.46
C LYS A 21 55.62 25.62 12.79
N ASP A 22 54.74 25.92 13.76
CA ASP A 22 53.48 25.27 13.83
C ASP A 22 52.85 25.42 12.44
N ILE A 23 53.00 24.38 11.65
CA ILE A 23 52.15 24.23 10.47
C ILE A 23 50.77 24.03 11.06
N ALA A 24 50.09 25.14 11.35
CA ALA A 24 48.68 25.11 11.63
C ALA A 24 48.04 24.45 10.39
N SER A 25 47.83 23.15 10.46
CA SER A 25 47.02 22.43 9.50
C SER A 25 45.64 23.05 9.57
N ALA A 26 45.44 24.07 8.74
CA ALA A 26 44.13 24.65 8.58
C ALA A 26 43.22 23.56 7.97
N GLN A 27 42.53 22.82 8.83
CA GLN A 27 41.51 21.90 8.40
C GLN A 27 40.33 22.73 7.90
N ALA A 28 40.19 22.86 6.59
CA ALA A 28 39.00 23.42 5.99
C ALA A 28 37.89 22.36 6.04
N ALA A 29 36.80 22.66 6.73
CA ALA A 29 35.63 21.82 6.78
C ALA A 29 34.49 22.54 6.07
N ALA A 30 33.81 21.82 5.18
CA ALA A 30 32.55 22.27 4.58
C ALA A 30 31.39 21.45 5.18
N THR A 31 30.33 22.11 5.62
CA THR A 31 29.10 21.48 6.08
C THR A 31 28.03 21.67 5.01
N VAL A 32 27.49 20.56 4.50
CA VAL A 32 26.40 20.57 3.52
C VAL A 32 25.17 19.98 4.20
N PRO A 33 24.18 20.80 4.62
CA PRO A 33 22.92 20.27 5.14
C PRO A 33 22.12 19.63 3.98
N VAL A 34 21.69 18.39 4.18
CA VAL A 34 20.81 17.68 3.24
C VAL A 34 19.47 17.47 3.92
N ASN A 35 18.43 18.12 3.40
CA ASN A 35 17.06 18.00 3.88
C ASN A 35 16.23 17.22 2.86
N VAL A 36 15.59 16.13 3.32
CA VAL A 36 14.69 15.32 2.49
C VAL A 36 13.32 15.26 3.15
N THR A 37 12.29 15.67 2.42
CA THR A 37 10.89 15.55 2.87
C THR A 37 10.23 14.37 2.17
N VAL A 38 9.65 13.45 2.95
CA VAL A 38 8.86 12.33 2.43
C VAL A 38 7.39 12.60 2.68
N ASN A 39 6.62 12.76 1.60
CA ASN A 39 5.18 12.98 1.68
C ASN A 39 4.41 11.66 1.86
N GLY A 40 3.22 11.71 2.49
CA GLY A 40 2.31 10.60 2.59
C GLY A 40 1.65 10.29 1.24
N SER A 41 1.46 9.01 0.94
CA SER A 41 0.82 8.54 -0.29
C SER A 41 -0.22 7.48 0.00
N LEU A 42 -1.31 7.48 -0.77
CA LEU A 42 -2.38 6.48 -0.79
C LEU A 42 -2.67 6.15 -2.26
N VAL A 43 -2.46 4.90 -2.65
CA VAL A 43 -2.60 4.45 -4.04
C VAL A 43 -3.35 3.13 -4.08
N ILE A 44 -4.33 3.02 -4.99
CA ILE A 44 -4.97 1.76 -5.39
C ILE A 44 -4.73 1.57 -6.88
N THR A 45 -4.28 0.38 -7.27
CA THR A 45 -4.10 -0.02 -8.67
C THR A 45 -4.78 -1.35 -8.93
N ASP A 46 -5.13 -1.63 -10.19
CA ASP A 46 -5.56 -2.96 -10.63
C ASP A 46 -4.39 -3.94 -10.51
N ALA A 47 -4.64 -5.14 -9.96
CA ALA A 47 -3.60 -6.16 -9.84
C ALA A 47 -3.12 -6.70 -11.20
N SER A 48 -3.96 -6.63 -12.24
CA SER A 48 -3.62 -7.04 -13.61
C SER A 48 -2.91 -5.93 -14.41
N ASN A 49 -3.11 -4.66 -14.01
CA ASN A 49 -2.46 -3.49 -14.61
C ASN A 49 -1.89 -2.59 -13.51
N ASP A 50 -0.83 -3.05 -12.88
CA ASP A 50 -0.22 -2.45 -11.70
C ASP A 50 0.71 -1.29 -12.07
N SER A 51 0.14 -0.21 -12.56
CA SER A 51 0.85 1.02 -12.92
C SER A 51 0.13 2.25 -12.35
N MET A 52 0.80 3.39 -12.31
CA MET A 52 0.16 4.65 -11.91
C MET A 52 -0.95 5.08 -12.87
N ALA A 53 -0.91 4.62 -14.12
CA ALA A 53 -2.01 4.82 -15.08
C ALA A 53 -3.27 4.01 -14.70
N GLY A 54 -3.11 2.94 -13.92
CA GLY A 54 -4.21 2.15 -13.35
C GLY A 54 -4.68 2.62 -11.96
N THR A 55 -4.28 3.81 -11.50
CA THR A 55 -4.77 4.38 -10.25
C THR A 55 -6.28 4.65 -10.36
N ASN A 56 -7.02 4.31 -9.30
CA ASN A 56 -8.49 4.31 -9.28
C ASN A 56 -9.08 3.37 -10.36
N PRO A 57 -8.74 2.07 -10.33
CA PRO A 57 -9.13 1.13 -11.36
C PRO A 57 -10.65 0.94 -11.41
N ASN A 58 -11.16 0.66 -12.62
CA ASN A 58 -12.51 0.18 -12.83
C ASN A 58 -12.45 -1.30 -13.21
N ILE A 59 -12.70 -2.19 -12.23
CA ILE A 59 -12.59 -3.64 -12.40
C ILE A 59 -13.99 -4.22 -12.52
N ASN A 60 -14.30 -4.82 -13.68
CA ASN A 60 -15.59 -5.44 -13.92
C ASN A 60 -15.57 -6.91 -13.51
N VAL A 61 -16.59 -7.32 -12.75
CA VAL A 61 -16.87 -8.72 -12.43
C VAL A 61 -18.17 -9.11 -13.13
N ASN A 62 -18.08 -10.00 -14.11
CA ASN A 62 -19.22 -10.49 -14.85
C ASN A 62 -19.43 -11.97 -14.52
N LEU A 63 -20.62 -12.31 -14.00
CA LEU A 63 -21.02 -13.68 -13.69
C LEU A 63 -22.13 -14.08 -14.65
N SER A 64 -21.97 -15.20 -15.35
CA SER A 64 -23.02 -15.80 -16.14
C SER A 64 -23.51 -17.05 -15.43
N VAL A 65 -24.74 -16.98 -14.93
CA VAL A 65 -25.36 -18.02 -14.08
C VAL A 65 -26.43 -18.72 -14.89
N THR A 66 -26.28 -20.05 -15.04
CA THR A 66 -27.30 -20.90 -15.66
C THR A 66 -27.73 -21.94 -14.65
N PRO A 67 -29.02 -21.95 -14.25
CA PRO A 67 -29.55 -22.98 -13.36
C PRO A 67 -29.42 -24.37 -13.97
N ASP A 68 -28.94 -25.33 -13.15
CA ASP A 68 -28.87 -26.75 -13.52
C ASP A 68 -28.85 -27.58 -12.23
N LEU A 69 -29.15 -28.86 -12.35
CA LEU A 69 -29.13 -29.79 -11.22
C LEU A 69 -27.68 -29.98 -10.70
N GLY A 70 -27.48 -29.64 -9.44
CA GLY A 70 -26.17 -29.73 -8.79
C GLY A 70 -25.12 -28.74 -9.33
N ALA A 71 -25.56 -27.65 -9.98
CA ALA A 71 -24.66 -26.64 -10.48
C ALA A 71 -23.82 -25.99 -9.36
N ALA A 72 -22.53 -25.84 -9.60
CA ALA A 72 -21.64 -25.18 -8.67
C ALA A 72 -21.87 -23.66 -8.62
N ILE A 73 -21.51 -23.03 -7.51
CA ILE A 73 -21.46 -21.57 -7.37
C ILE A 73 -20.59 -20.98 -8.48
N VAL A 74 -21.13 -20.04 -9.24
CA VAL A 74 -20.39 -19.27 -10.23
C VAL A 74 -19.69 -18.13 -9.51
N THR A 75 -18.37 -18.00 -9.66
CA THR A 75 -17.58 -16.97 -8.97
C THR A 75 -16.82 -16.10 -9.94
N GLY A 76 -16.56 -14.85 -9.51
CA GLY A 76 -15.68 -13.92 -10.21
C GLY A 76 -14.90 -13.07 -9.20
N GLN A 77 -13.75 -12.56 -9.62
CA GLN A 77 -12.82 -11.86 -8.74
C GLN A 77 -12.54 -10.44 -9.22
N ALA A 78 -12.39 -9.54 -8.25
CA ALA A 78 -11.77 -8.25 -8.45
C ALA A 78 -10.56 -8.16 -7.51
N ASN A 79 -9.38 -8.03 -8.10
CA ASN A 79 -8.11 -8.00 -7.38
C ASN A 79 -7.45 -6.64 -7.59
N PHE A 80 -7.09 -5.99 -6.49
CA PHE A 80 -6.41 -4.69 -6.53
C PHE A 80 -5.30 -4.60 -5.50
N ARG A 81 -4.36 -3.70 -5.75
CA ARG A 81 -3.18 -3.49 -4.92
C ARG A 81 -3.21 -2.13 -4.27
N ILE A 82 -2.82 -2.10 -3.01
CA ILE A 82 -2.72 -0.91 -2.18
C ILE A 82 -1.25 -0.63 -1.91
N ARG A 83 -0.84 0.65 -2.07
CA ARG A 83 0.45 1.15 -1.63
C ARG A 83 0.27 2.38 -0.78
N THR A 84 0.82 2.34 0.43
CA THR A 84 0.87 3.50 1.32
C THR A 84 2.09 3.44 2.23
N ASN A 85 2.68 4.61 2.47
CA ASN A 85 3.73 4.80 3.46
C ASN A 85 3.18 5.30 4.82
N ARG A 86 1.85 5.40 4.96
CA ARG A 86 1.19 5.81 6.20
C ARG A 86 1.12 4.65 7.19
N ALA A 87 1.29 4.97 8.48
CA ALA A 87 1.18 3.98 9.56
C ALA A 87 -0.28 3.63 9.90
N ALA A 88 -1.24 4.54 9.60
CA ALA A 88 -2.66 4.29 9.80
C ALA A 88 -3.42 4.56 8.50
N TRP A 89 -4.28 3.61 8.11
CA TRP A 89 -5.12 3.70 6.93
C TRP A 89 -6.32 2.76 7.05
N ARG A 90 -7.33 2.99 6.25
CA ARG A 90 -8.49 2.10 6.13
C ARG A 90 -8.85 1.90 4.68
N LEU A 91 -9.24 0.68 4.34
CA LEU A 91 -9.96 0.40 3.13
C LEU A 91 -11.44 0.30 3.48
N THR A 92 -12.24 1.19 2.92
CA THR A 92 -13.69 1.20 3.09
C THR A 92 -14.39 0.78 1.81
N ALA A 93 -15.60 0.24 1.91
CA ALA A 93 -16.44 -0.09 0.77
C ALA A 93 -17.83 0.51 0.93
N GLN A 94 -18.37 1.00 -0.18
CA GLN A 94 -19.75 1.45 -0.32
C GLN A 94 -20.30 0.97 -1.66
N ARG A 95 -21.56 0.59 -1.73
CA ARG A 95 -22.19 0.19 -2.99
C ARG A 95 -23.34 1.11 -3.38
N THR A 96 -23.67 1.12 -4.66
CA THR A 96 -24.94 1.68 -5.13
C THR A 96 -26.10 0.75 -4.77
N THR A 97 -27.33 1.26 -4.77
CA THR A 97 -28.52 0.42 -4.73
C THR A 97 -28.50 -0.54 -5.92
N SER A 98 -28.73 -1.82 -5.65
CA SER A 98 -28.70 -2.85 -6.68
C SER A 98 -29.92 -2.75 -7.59
N ASN A 99 -29.68 -3.02 -8.88
CA ASN A 99 -30.75 -3.22 -9.84
C ASN A 99 -30.88 -4.72 -10.13
N ALA A 100 -31.96 -5.32 -9.67
CA ALA A 100 -32.22 -6.74 -9.86
C ALA A 100 -32.54 -7.13 -11.32
N GLY A 101 -32.89 -6.17 -12.18
CA GLY A 101 -33.13 -6.39 -13.61
C GLY A 101 -34.19 -7.46 -13.91
N GLY A 102 -35.14 -7.67 -13.00
CA GLY A 102 -36.19 -8.69 -13.10
C GLY A 102 -35.74 -10.12 -12.76
N THR A 103 -34.49 -10.32 -12.32
CA THR A 103 -33.94 -11.67 -12.03
C THR A 103 -34.51 -12.29 -10.76
N GLY A 104 -35.01 -11.49 -9.82
CA GLY A 104 -35.37 -11.95 -8.49
C GLY A 104 -34.16 -12.14 -7.55
N LEU A 105 -32.93 -11.91 -8.03
CA LEU A 105 -31.70 -11.90 -7.20
C LEU A 105 -31.77 -10.78 -6.17
N ALA A 106 -31.49 -11.11 -4.91
CA ALA A 106 -31.28 -10.15 -3.83
C ALA A 106 -29.78 -10.00 -3.51
N ASP A 107 -29.41 -8.94 -2.79
CA ASP A 107 -28.03 -8.72 -2.32
C ASP A 107 -27.54 -9.83 -1.39
N THR A 108 -28.45 -10.54 -0.75
CA THR A 108 -28.17 -11.70 0.11
C THR A 108 -27.82 -12.96 -0.67
N ASP A 109 -28.15 -13.02 -1.96
CA ASP A 109 -27.88 -14.17 -2.82
C ASP A 109 -26.48 -14.07 -3.47
N VAL A 110 -25.91 -12.87 -3.44
CA VAL A 110 -24.55 -12.62 -3.93
C VAL A 110 -23.57 -12.75 -2.76
N THR A 111 -22.81 -13.84 -2.75
CA THR A 111 -21.76 -14.07 -1.74
C THR A 111 -20.55 -13.16 -2.00
N LEU A 112 -19.87 -12.77 -0.93
CA LEU A 112 -18.65 -11.97 -0.95
C LEU A 112 -17.64 -12.56 0.02
N SER A 113 -16.43 -12.79 -0.45
CA SER A 113 -15.30 -13.07 0.42
C SER A 113 -14.13 -12.13 0.10
N VAL A 114 -13.37 -11.77 1.11
CA VAL A 114 -12.20 -10.90 0.99
C VAL A 114 -10.98 -11.64 1.54
N ALA A 115 -9.93 -11.70 0.74
CA ALA A 115 -8.64 -12.22 1.14
C ALA A 115 -7.56 -11.17 0.94
N LYS A 116 -6.42 -11.34 1.62
CA LYS A 116 -5.29 -10.42 1.52
C LYS A 116 -3.99 -11.18 1.30
N SER A 117 -3.09 -10.57 0.55
CA SER A 117 -1.73 -11.04 0.32
C SER A 117 -0.78 -9.83 0.19
N ALA A 118 0.49 -10.08 -0.06
CA ALA A 118 1.47 -9.01 -0.28
C ALA A 118 2.51 -9.44 -1.31
N GLY A 119 3.14 -8.46 -1.94
CA GLY A 119 4.31 -8.69 -2.78
C GLY A 119 5.53 -9.10 -1.96
N SER A 120 6.62 -9.48 -2.63
CA SER A 120 7.84 -9.97 -1.96
C SER A 120 8.50 -8.95 -1.03
N THR A 121 8.35 -7.66 -1.28
CA THR A 121 8.76 -6.55 -0.41
C THR A 121 7.56 -5.87 0.27
N GLY A 122 6.37 -6.45 0.14
CA GLY A 122 5.14 -6.03 0.78
C GLY A 122 5.06 -6.48 2.24
N ASN A 123 4.14 -5.89 2.99
CA ASN A 123 3.86 -6.21 4.38
C ASN A 123 2.47 -6.84 4.50
N ALA A 124 2.40 -8.17 4.56
CA ALA A 124 1.14 -8.90 4.71
C ALA A 124 0.40 -8.60 6.03
N SER A 125 1.12 -8.08 7.03
CA SER A 125 0.58 -7.67 8.32
C SER A 125 0.22 -6.17 8.39
N ALA A 126 0.33 -5.43 7.28
CA ALA A 126 0.05 -4.00 7.25
C ALA A 126 -1.41 -3.66 7.58
N GLY A 127 -2.33 -4.60 7.39
CA GLY A 127 -3.74 -4.43 7.69
C GLY A 127 -4.43 -5.74 8.04
N ALA A 128 -5.50 -5.65 8.81
CA ALA A 128 -6.37 -6.76 9.20
C ALA A 128 -7.79 -6.57 8.64
N LEU A 129 -8.41 -7.67 8.22
CA LEU A 129 -9.82 -7.66 7.83
C LEU A 129 -10.69 -7.27 9.04
N VAL A 130 -11.74 -6.51 8.78
CA VAL A 130 -12.74 -6.07 9.77
C VAL A 130 -14.03 -6.88 9.57
N ALA A 131 -14.69 -7.27 10.65
CA ALA A 131 -15.98 -7.95 10.54
C ALA A 131 -17.00 -7.05 9.81
N PRO A 132 -17.85 -7.61 8.94
CA PRO A 132 -18.09 -9.04 8.67
C PRO A 132 -17.13 -9.66 7.64
N PHE A 133 -16.18 -8.92 7.06
CA PHE A 133 -15.30 -9.36 5.97
C PHE A 133 -14.18 -10.33 6.41
N THR A 134 -14.12 -10.68 7.70
CA THR A 134 -13.21 -11.70 8.25
C THR A 134 -13.60 -13.12 7.84
N ALA A 135 -14.81 -13.31 7.32
CA ALA A 135 -15.34 -14.56 6.79
C ALA A 135 -16.11 -14.28 5.49
N ALA A 136 -16.54 -15.34 4.83
CA ALA A 136 -17.48 -15.20 3.71
C ALA A 136 -18.78 -14.60 4.23
N THR A 137 -19.29 -13.62 3.51
CA THR A 137 -20.51 -12.87 3.80
C THR A 137 -21.32 -12.69 2.51
N THR A 138 -22.28 -11.80 2.50
CA THR A 138 -23.06 -11.46 1.32
C THR A 138 -22.96 -9.97 0.99
N LEU A 139 -23.39 -9.59 -0.19
CA LEU A 139 -23.20 -8.24 -0.73
C LEU A 139 -23.93 -7.17 0.11
N ASN A 140 -25.01 -7.53 0.82
CA ASN A 140 -25.72 -6.62 1.73
C ASN A 140 -24.87 -6.16 2.93
N SER A 141 -23.72 -6.81 3.20
CA SER A 141 -22.73 -6.34 4.20
C SER A 141 -22.02 -5.04 3.77
N ILE A 142 -22.10 -4.68 2.49
CA ILE A 142 -21.63 -3.38 1.99
C ILE A 142 -22.84 -2.44 1.92
N PRO A 143 -22.89 -1.39 2.77
CA PRO A 143 -24.05 -0.51 2.82
C PRO A 143 -24.13 0.42 1.59
N THR A 144 -25.33 0.94 1.32
CA THR A 144 -25.58 1.88 0.22
C THR A 144 -25.47 3.34 0.64
N ALA A 145 -25.83 3.67 1.89
CA ALA A 145 -25.88 5.05 2.39
C ALA A 145 -24.59 5.51 3.05
N THR A 146 -23.82 4.57 3.60
CA THR A 146 -22.55 4.82 4.32
C THR A 146 -21.47 3.88 3.80
N SER A 147 -20.23 4.06 4.21
CA SER A 147 -19.17 3.08 3.93
C SER A 147 -18.95 2.15 5.12
N ALA A 148 -18.61 0.88 4.84
CA ALA A 148 -18.14 -0.09 5.83
C ALA A 148 -16.61 -0.21 5.76
N ASP A 149 -15.95 -0.35 6.91
CA ASP A 149 -14.54 -0.70 6.98
C ASP A 149 -14.35 -2.16 6.55
N VAL A 150 -13.53 -2.39 5.54
CA VAL A 150 -13.16 -3.72 5.03
C VAL A 150 -11.84 -4.17 5.64
N ILE A 151 -10.86 -3.27 5.68
CA ILE A 151 -9.53 -3.50 6.24
C ILE A 151 -9.13 -2.30 7.10
N SER A 152 -8.63 -2.59 8.29
CA SER A 152 -7.98 -1.63 9.17
C SER A 152 -6.47 -1.79 9.05
N GLY A 153 -5.78 -0.78 8.53
CA GLY A 153 -4.34 -0.75 8.36
C GLY A 153 -3.64 -0.10 9.55
N THR A 154 -2.61 -0.76 10.05
CA THR A 154 -1.83 -0.33 11.23
C THR A 154 -0.35 -0.12 10.93
N ALA A 155 0.07 -0.33 9.67
CA ALA A 155 1.43 -0.14 9.20
C ALA A 155 1.47 0.22 7.72
N LYS A 156 2.60 0.76 7.25
CA LYS A 156 2.85 0.94 5.82
C LYS A 156 2.82 -0.39 5.07
N THR A 157 2.42 -0.37 3.80
CA THR A 157 2.30 -1.58 2.97
C THR A 157 3.63 -2.19 2.55
N SER A 158 4.74 -1.49 2.70
CA SER A 158 6.08 -1.96 2.38
C SER A 158 6.80 -2.45 3.64
N SER A 159 7.40 -3.64 3.58
CA SER A 159 8.27 -4.20 4.63
C SER A 159 9.76 -3.92 4.37
N ALA A 160 10.15 -3.72 3.10
CA ALA A 160 11.52 -3.44 2.68
C ALA A 160 11.55 -2.40 1.56
N LYS A 161 12.74 -1.84 1.31
CA LYS A 161 12.94 -0.97 0.14
C LYS A 161 12.78 -1.78 -1.14
N ASP A 162 12.07 -1.21 -2.09
CA ASP A 162 11.92 -1.71 -3.46
C ASP A 162 12.22 -0.55 -4.40
N GLY A 163 13.33 -0.61 -5.13
CA GLY A 163 13.78 0.47 -6.01
C GLY A 163 12.84 0.78 -7.17
N THR A 164 12.00 -0.18 -7.54
CA THR A 164 11.00 -0.05 -8.60
C THR A 164 9.59 0.18 -8.11
N ASN A 165 9.34 -0.01 -6.80
CA ASN A 165 8.01 0.03 -6.17
C ASN A 165 7.00 -0.97 -6.77
N THR A 166 7.46 -2.05 -7.39
CA THR A 166 6.60 -3.05 -8.04
C THR A 166 6.12 -4.14 -7.08
N ASN A 167 6.88 -4.46 -6.03
CA ASN A 167 6.61 -5.58 -5.13
C ASN A 167 6.26 -5.16 -3.69
N ASN A 168 6.18 -3.86 -3.39
CA ASN A 168 5.91 -3.31 -2.06
C ASN A 168 4.42 -3.09 -1.79
N TYR A 169 3.57 -3.86 -2.43
CA TYR A 169 2.12 -3.74 -2.33
C TYR A 169 1.53 -4.66 -1.25
N PHE A 170 0.36 -4.26 -0.78
CA PHE A 170 -0.62 -5.08 -0.08
C PHE A 170 -1.79 -5.33 -1.05
N GLN A 171 -2.07 -6.60 -1.35
CA GLN A 171 -3.10 -6.98 -2.32
C GLN A 171 -4.37 -7.42 -1.62
N VAL A 172 -5.49 -6.95 -2.14
CA VAL A 172 -6.85 -7.31 -1.75
C VAL A 172 -7.48 -8.11 -2.88
N ASN A 173 -7.97 -9.29 -2.54
CA ASN A 173 -8.66 -10.17 -3.46
C ASN A 173 -10.10 -10.30 -2.99
N THR A 174 -11.04 -9.80 -3.81
CA THR A 174 -12.47 -9.93 -3.53
C THR A 174 -13.06 -10.95 -4.47
N THR A 175 -13.80 -11.91 -3.93
CA THR A 175 -14.49 -12.95 -4.71
C THR A 175 -15.97 -12.81 -4.50
N TYR A 176 -16.69 -12.66 -5.59
CA TYR A 176 -18.15 -12.62 -5.65
C TYR A 176 -18.67 -13.95 -6.17
N GLY A 177 -19.80 -14.40 -5.68
CA GLY A 177 -20.37 -15.68 -6.11
C GLY A 177 -21.89 -15.68 -6.07
N VAL A 178 -22.49 -16.42 -7.00
CA VAL A 178 -23.93 -16.66 -7.07
C VAL A 178 -24.17 -18.16 -7.24
N ALA A 179 -25.00 -18.74 -6.38
CA ALA A 179 -25.45 -20.12 -6.57
C ALA A 179 -26.54 -20.14 -7.64
N PRO A 180 -26.42 -20.96 -8.70
CA PRO A 180 -27.47 -21.12 -9.68
C PRO A 180 -28.75 -21.69 -9.04
N ASP A 181 -29.91 -21.09 -9.33
CA ASP A 181 -31.19 -21.56 -8.84
C ASP A 181 -32.28 -21.33 -9.92
N PHE A 182 -33.18 -22.29 -10.09
CA PHE A 182 -34.33 -22.18 -11.00
C PHE A 182 -35.37 -21.16 -10.53
N PHE A 183 -35.25 -20.63 -9.33
CA PHE A 183 -36.06 -19.52 -8.84
C PHE A 183 -35.79 -18.21 -9.59
N TYR A 184 -34.58 -18.03 -10.07
CA TYR A 184 -34.16 -16.79 -10.75
C TYR A 184 -34.70 -16.73 -12.18
N THR A 185 -35.24 -15.57 -12.53
CA THR A 185 -35.74 -15.27 -13.87
C THR A 185 -34.58 -14.75 -14.75
N PRO A 186 -34.52 -15.06 -16.06
CA PRO A 186 -33.54 -14.47 -16.96
C PRO A 186 -33.56 -12.94 -16.92
N GLY A 187 -32.38 -12.32 -16.76
CA GLY A 187 -32.23 -10.88 -16.64
C GLY A 187 -30.80 -10.52 -16.22
N THR A 188 -30.55 -9.26 -15.88
CA THR A 188 -29.26 -8.77 -15.45
C THR A 188 -29.35 -8.07 -14.10
N TYR A 189 -28.78 -8.68 -13.06
CA TYR A 189 -28.53 -8.03 -11.78
C TYR A 189 -27.26 -7.18 -11.89
N SER A 190 -27.26 -5.97 -11.34
CA SER A 190 -26.08 -5.10 -11.33
C SER A 190 -26.00 -4.21 -10.09
N THR A 191 -24.78 -3.96 -9.64
CA THR A 191 -24.46 -2.95 -8.63
C THR A 191 -23.01 -2.48 -8.85
N THR A 192 -22.67 -1.33 -8.29
CA THR A 192 -21.28 -0.82 -8.30
C THR A 192 -20.79 -0.71 -6.86
N ILE A 193 -19.60 -1.26 -6.60
CA ILE A 193 -18.92 -1.16 -5.31
C ILE A 193 -17.73 -0.21 -5.47
N THR A 194 -17.68 0.80 -4.63
CA THR A 194 -16.55 1.74 -4.56
C THR A 194 -15.71 1.41 -3.34
N TYR A 195 -14.45 1.08 -3.56
CA TYR A 195 -13.46 0.91 -2.51
C TYR A 195 -12.64 2.19 -2.36
N ASN A 196 -12.59 2.74 -1.15
CA ASN A 196 -11.84 3.95 -0.85
C ASN A 196 -10.72 3.64 0.15
N LEU A 197 -9.51 4.08 -0.19
CA LEU A 197 -8.37 4.04 0.71
C LEU A 197 -8.24 5.41 1.39
N VAL A 198 -8.39 5.43 2.70
CA VAL A 198 -8.36 6.65 3.50
C VAL A 198 -7.32 6.56 4.62
N SER A 199 -6.79 7.70 5.04
CA SER A 199 -5.96 7.82 6.24
C SER A 199 -6.65 8.78 7.19
N PRO A 200 -6.88 8.36 8.45
CA PRO A 200 -7.40 9.23 9.49
C PRO A 200 -6.42 10.35 9.84
#